data_dbb80d12f5635533b2bd5278d5bcb0ce
#
_entry.id   dbb80d12f5635533b2bd5278d5bcb0ce
#
_cell.length_a   1.000
_cell.length_b   1.000
_cell.length_c   1.000
_cell.angle_alpha   90.00
_cell.angle_beta   90.00
_cell.angle_gamma   90.00
#
_symmetry.space_group_name_H-M   'P 1'
#
loop_
_entity.id
_entity.type
_entity.pdbx_description
1 polymer ?
#
loop_
_entity_poly.entity_id
_entity_poly.type
_entity_poly.pdbx_seq_one_letter_code
_entity_poly.pdbx_strand_id
1 'polypeptide(L)'
;MMTINERIKNFRNQFHLLQEYVARYLGVNRATYTQMENAKRKITAEDISKLSELFGVTADALLNENKVVSQPVAVFARSFEKLDENDQAEILNLIKFKEQLKRQRD
;
A
#
# COMPACT_ATOMS: atom_id res chain seq x y z
N MET A 1 -11.07 17.34 5.78
CA MET A 1 -11.07 16.63 4.49
C MET A 1 -9.66 16.28 4.06
N MET A 2 -9.43 15.04 3.74
CA MET A 2 -8.09 14.62 3.30
C MET A 2 -7.90 14.88 1.81
N THR A 3 -6.74 15.43 1.46
CA THR A 3 -6.36 15.57 0.07
C THR A 3 -5.86 14.22 -0.46
N ILE A 4 -5.75 14.10 -1.78
CA ILE A 4 -5.17 12.90 -2.39
C ILE A 4 -3.74 12.69 -1.90
N ASN A 5 -2.98 13.75 -1.71
CA ASN A 5 -1.61 13.68 -1.20
C ASN A 5 -1.56 13.04 0.19
N GLU A 6 -2.47 13.45 1.06
CA GLU A 6 -2.56 12.88 2.40
C GLU A 6 -3.02 11.42 2.37
N ARG A 7 -3.94 11.07 1.48
CA ARG A 7 -4.40 9.68 1.34
C ARG A 7 -3.28 8.77 0.89
N ILE A 8 -2.44 9.23 -0.05
CA ILE A 8 -1.30 8.46 -0.51
C ILE A 8 -0.34 8.20 0.65
N LYS A 9 -0.06 9.24 1.43
CA LYS A 9 0.80 9.10 2.61
C LYS A 9 0.21 8.10 3.61
N ASN A 10 -1.10 8.17 3.83
CA ASN A 10 -1.78 7.27 4.75
C ASN A 10 -1.72 5.81 4.28
N PHE A 11 -1.96 5.56 2.99
CA PHE A 11 -1.83 4.20 2.45
C PHE A 11 -0.40 3.68 2.61
N ARG A 12 0.59 4.53 2.30
CA ARG A 12 2.00 4.14 2.45
C ARG A 12 2.32 3.75 3.88
N ASN A 13 1.90 4.58 4.84
CA ASN A 13 2.13 4.32 6.26
C ASN A 13 1.38 3.08 6.73
N GLN A 14 0.17 2.88 6.25
CA GLN A 14 -0.66 1.74 6.62
C GLN A 14 0.00 0.42 6.21
N PHE A 15 0.68 0.41 5.08
CA PHE A 15 1.38 -0.78 4.60
C PHE A 15 2.86 -0.81 5.01
N HIS A 16 3.28 0.14 5.86
CA HIS A 16 4.65 0.21 6.37
C HIS A 16 5.69 0.28 5.25
N LEU A 17 5.38 1.02 4.19
CA LEU A 17 6.30 1.20 3.08
C LEU A 17 7.16 2.45 3.27
N LEU A 18 8.43 2.35 2.87
CA LEU A 18 9.33 3.48 2.91
C LEU A 18 9.06 4.41 1.72
N GLN A 19 9.25 5.71 1.90
CA GLN A 19 9.13 6.69 0.82
C GLN A 19 10.02 6.32 -0.36
N GLU A 20 11.23 5.87 -0.08
CA GLU A 20 12.17 5.46 -1.12
C GLU A 20 11.63 4.32 -1.97
N TYR A 21 10.97 3.35 -1.36
CA TYR A 21 10.39 2.23 -2.07
C TYR A 21 9.29 2.69 -3.03
N VAL A 22 8.38 3.53 -2.54
CA VAL A 22 7.28 4.05 -3.37
C VAL A 22 7.82 4.94 -4.48
N ALA A 23 8.81 5.76 -4.18
CA ALA A 23 9.45 6.61 -5.18
C ALA A 23 10.04 5.77 -6.31
N ARG A 24 10.73 4.69 -5.95
CA ARG A 24 11.31 3.78 -6.95
C ARG A 24 10.24 3.14 -7.81
N TYR A 25 9.13 2.74 -7.20
CA TYR A 25 8.00 2.16 -7.93
C TYR A 25 7.44 3.15 -8.95
N LEU A 26 7.37 4.43 -8.58
CA LEU A 26 6.88 5.48 -9.46
C LEU A 26 7.91 5.95 -10.49
N GLY A 27 9.17 5.53 -10.34
CA GLY A 27 10.23 5.96 -11.23
C GLY A 27 10.74 7.36 -10.96
N VAL A 28 10.62 7.84 -9.72
CA VAL A 28 11.10 9.16 -9.32
C VAL A 28 12.05 9.00 -8.14
N ASN A 29 12.80 10.06 -7.81
CA ASN A 29 13.65 10.02 -6.63
C ASN A 29 12.83 10.32 -5.38
N ARG A 30 13.41 10.02 -4.21
CA ARG A 30 12.74 10.20 -2.92
C ARG A 30 12.30 11.64 -2.68
N ALA A 31 13.16 12.61 -3.05
CA ALA A 31 12.82 14.01 -2.82
C ALA A 31 11.58 14.43 -3.60
N THR A 32 11.45 13.96 -4.84
CA THR A 32 10.28 14.20 -5.67
C THR A 32 9.04 13.57 -5.02
N TYR A 33 9.15 12.33 -4.57
CA TYR A 33 8.03 11.66 -3.93
C TYR A 33 7.61 12.36 -2.64
N THR A 34 8.58 12.82 -1.84
CA THR A 34 8.29 13.58 -0.63
C THR A 34 7.47 14.83 -0.95
N GLN A 35 7.82 15.52 -2.05
CA GLN A 35 7.04 16.67 -2.50
C GLN A 35 5.62 16.29 -2.88
N MET A 36 5.41 15.08 -3.42
CA MET A 36 4.07 14.58 -3.74
C MET A 36 3.24 14.40 -2.48
N GLU A 37 3.81 13.83 -1.42
CA GLU A 37 3.10 13.66 -0.16
C GLU A 37 2.80 15.01 0.52
N ASN A 38 3.68 15.99 0.35
CA ASN A 38 3.55 17.29 0.98
C ASN A 38 2.76 18.30 0.13
N ALA A 39 2.10 17.83 -0.91
CA ALA A 39 1.27 18.64 -1.82
C ALA A 39 2.05 19.75 -2.53
N LYS A 40 3.35 19.57 -2.69
CA LYS A 40 4.20 20.53 -3.43
C LYS A 40 4.42 20.12 -4.87
N ARG A 41 3.90 18.97 -5.24
CA ARG A 41 3.98 18.46 -6.60
C ARG A 41 2.63 17.83 -6.97
N LYS A 42 2.19 18.10 -8.19
CA LYS A 42 0.92 17.59 -8.69
C LYS A 42 0.99 16.07 -8.90
N ILE A 43 -0.08 15.38 -8.56
CA ILE A 43 -0.23 13.94 -8.80
C ILE A 43 -0.87 13.75 -10.17
N THR A 44 -0.19 13.03 -11.06
CA THR A 44 -0.70 12.80 -12.41
C THR A 44 -1.60 11.57 -12.46
N ALA A 45 -2.34 11.41 -13.56
CA ALA A 45 -3.14 10.21 -13.77
C ALA A 45 -2.28 8.95 -13.81
N GLU A 46 -1.09 9.04 -14.37
CA GLU A 46 -0.16 7.92 -14.40
C GLU A 46 0.30 7.55 -12.99
N ASP A 47 0.58 8.56 -12.16
CA ASP A 47 0.95 8.32 -10.76
C ASP A 47 -0.17 7.60 -10.02
N ILE A 48 -1.41 8.02 -10.22
CA ILE A 48 -2.57 7.39 -9.59
C ILE A 48 -2.69 5.94 -10.02
N SER A 49 -2.50 5.67 -11.32
CA SER A 49 -2.55 4.31 -11.84
C SER A 49 -1.50 3.41 -11.17
N LYS A 50 -0.27 3.88 -11.08
CA LYS A 50 0.82 3.12 -10.46
C LYS A 50 0.59 2.93 -8.97
N LEU A 51 0.12 3.96 -8.28
CA LEU A 51 -0.14 3.88 -6.84
C LEU A 51 -1.31 2.95 -6.54
N SER A 52 -2.36 2.96 -7.37
CA SER A 52 -3.48 2.04 -7.19
C SER A 52 -3.01 0.60 -7.35
N GLU A 53 -2.14 0.33 -8.29
CA GLU A 53 -1.55 -0.99 -8.47
C GLU A 53 -0.70 -1.39 -7.27
N LEU A 54 0.16 -0.50 -6.82
CA LEU A 54 1.05 -0.77 -5.68
C LEU A 54 0.27 -1.05 -4.40
N PHE A 55 -0.73 -0.22 -4.10
CA PHE A 55 -1.51 -0.36 -2.88
C PHE A 55 -2.61 -1.40 -2.98
N GLY A 56 -2.90 -1.89 -4.19
CA GLY A 56 -3.97 -2.86 -4.37
C GLY A 56 -5.36 -2.27 -4.17
N VAL A 57 -5.51 -0.98 -4.46
CA VAL A 57 -6.79 -0.26 -4.32
C VAL A 57 -7.20 0.29 -5.68
N THR A 58 -8.46 0.71 -5.80
CA THR A 58 -8.92 1.33 -7.02
C THR A 58 -8.44 2.78 -7.08
N ALA A 59 -8.36 3.34 -8.29
CA ALA A 59 -8.07 4.76 -8.45
C ALA A 59 -9.12 5.62 -7.73
N ASP A 60 -10.37 5.17 -7.74
CA ASP A 60 -11.46 5.86 -7.07
C ASP A 60 -11.23 5.95 -5.56
N ALA A 61 -10.68 4.89 -4.95
CA ALA A 61 -10.34 4.90 -3.52
C ALA A 61 -9.25 5.93 -3.20
N LEU A 62 -8.34 6.18 -4.13
CA LEU A 62 -7.33 7.22 -3.96
C LEU A 62 -7.89 8.62 -4.13
N LEU A 63 -8.86 8.78 -5.02
CA LEU A 63 -9.39 10.08 -5.39
C LEU A 63 -10.53 10.55 -4.50
N ASN A 64 -11.29 9.63 -3.93
CA ASN A 64 -12.50 9.97 -3.18
C ASN A 64 -12.45 9.52 -1.74
N GLU A 65 -12.59 10.49 -0.85
CA GLU A 65 -12.55 10.29 0.59
C GLU A 65 -13.69 9.43 1.10
N ASN A 66 -14.86 9.52 0.44
CA ASN A 66 -16.07 8.85 0.89
C ASN A 66 -16.19 7.39 0.46
N LYS A 67 -15.28 6.92 -0.36
CA LYS A 67 -15.28 5.52 -0.75
C LYS A 67 -14.70 4.68 0.37
N VAL A 68 -15.25 3.50 0.54
CA VAL A 68 -14.72 2.56 1.52
C VAL A 68 -13.27 2.27 1.14
N VAL A 69 -12.37 2.68 2.01
CA VAL A 69 -10.97 2.39 1.84
C VAL A 69 -10.81 0.88 1.87
N SER A 70 -9.97 0.35 0.99
CA SER A 70 -9.71 -1.07 0.95
C SER A 70 -9.36 -1.57 2.34
N GLN A 71 -10.09 -2.57 2.78
CA GLN A 71 -9.75 -3.23 4.03
C GLN A 71 -8.38 -3.89 3.86
N PRO A 72 -7.54 -3.88 4.91
CA PRO A 72 -6.24 -4.58 4.83
C PRO A 72 -6.39 -6.02 4.37
N VAL A 73 -7.47 -6.68 4.77
CA VAL A 73 -7.75 -8.06 4.34
C VAL A 73 -7.94 -8.15 2.83
N ALA A 74 -8.68 -7.22 2.22
CA ALA A 74 -8.92 -7.23 0.79
C ALA A 74 -7.63 -6.99 -0.01
N VAL A 75 -6.80 -6.06 0.47
CA VAL A 75 -5.50 -5.79 -0.15
C VAL A 75 -4.59 -7.01 -0.06
N PHE A 76 -4.56 -7.62 1.12
CA PHE A 76 -3.78 -8.85 1.33
C PHE A 76 -4.22 -9.94 0.37
N ALA A 77 -5.54 -10.16 0.24
CA ALA A 77 -6.06 -11.22 -0.61
C ALA A 77 -5.65 -11.04 -2.06
N ARG A 78 -5.75 -9.82 -2.59
CA ARG A 78 -5.34 -9.53 -3.95
C ARG A 78 -3.86 -9.76 -4.18
N SER A 79 -3.04 -9.27 -3.26
CA SER A 79 -1.60 -9.42 -3.36
C SER A 79 -1.20 -10.89 -3.25
N PHE A 80 -1.85 -11.61 -2.35
CA PHE A 80 -1.60 -13.02 -2.13
C PHE A 80 -1.92 -13.85 -3.36
N GLU A 81 -3.04 -13.57 -4.02
CA GLU A 81 -3.45 -14.29 -5.23
C GLU A 81 -2.45 -14.14 -6.37
N LYS A 82 -1.71 -13.06 -6.42
CA LYS A 82 -0.71 -12.80 -7.46
C LYS A 82 0.59 -13.56 -7.25
N LEU A 83 0.80 -14.11 -6.07
CA LEU A 83 2.02 -14.85 -5.74
C LEU A 83 1.92 -16.29 -6.24
N ASP A 84 3.08 -16.91 -6.49
CA ASP A 84 3.09 -18.33 -6.83
C ASP A 84 2.83 -19.19 -5.59
N GLU A 85 2.65 -20.49 -5.80
CA GLU A 85 2.32 -21.41 -4.71
C GLU A 85 3.37 -21.46 -3.62
N ASN A 86 4.65 -21.37 -3.98
CA ASN A 86 5.74 -21.41 -3.00
C ASN A 86 5.69 -20.18 -2.10
N ASP A 87 5.51 -19.00 -2.69
CA ASP A 87 5.43 -17.76 -1.92
C ASP A 87 4.20 -17.74 -1.04
N GLN A 88 3.06 -18.25 -1.56
CA GLN A 88 1.83 -18.34 -0.77
C GLN A 88 2.03 -19.26 0.44
N ALA A 89 2.70 -20.38 0.24
CA ALA A 89 2.98 -21.32 1.33
C ALA A 89 3.86 -20.68 2.40
N GLU A 90 4.88 -19.93 2.01
CA GLU A 90 5.76 -19.23 2.94
C GLU A 90 4.99 -18.24 3.80
N ILE A 91 4.08 -17.48 3.18
CA ILE A 91 3.28 -16.50 3.90
C ILE A 91 2.34 -17.18 4.88
N LEU A 92 1.69 -18.27 4.46
CA LEU A 92 0.82 -19.03 5.35
C LEU A 92 1.59 -19.60 6.54
N ASN A 93 2.79 -20.09 6.31
CA ASN A 93 3.66 -20.59 7.39
C ASN A 93 4.03 -19.49 8.37
N LEU A 94 4.31 -18.29 7.86
CA LEU A 94 4.61 -17.14 8.70
C LEU A 94 3.43 -16.77 9.58
N ILE A 95 2.23 -16.79 9.02
CA ILE A 95 0.99 -16.50 9.79
C ILE A 95 0.84 -17.51 10.91
N LYS A 96 0.99 -18.80 10.61
CA LYS A 96 0.88 -19.86 11.62
C LYS A 96 1.91 -19.71 12.72
N PHE A 97 3.14 -19.35 12.34
CA PHE A 97 4.21 -19.13 13.30
C PHE A 97 3.85 -17.99 14.27
N LYS A 98 3.35 -16.89 13.74
CA LYS A 98 2.94 -15.74 14.56
C LYS A 98 1.79 -16.09 15.48
N GLU A 99 0.84 -16.89 15.01
CA GLU A 99 -0.26 -17.35 15.85
C GLU A 99 0.23 -18.19 17.02
N GLN A 100 1.18 -19.09 16.78
CA GLN A 100 1.76 -19.91 17.83
C GLN A 100 2.50 -19.08 18.87
N LEU A 101 3.26 -18.09 18.42
CA LEU A 101 3.96 -17.18 19.32
C LEU A 101 2.98 -16.43 20.20
N LYS A 102 1.88 -16.00 19.65
CA LYS A 102 0.85 -15.29 20.41
C LYS A 102 0.23 -16.19 21.48
N ARG A 103 -0.04 -17.44 21.15
CA ARG A 103 -0.58 -18.40 22.11
C ARG A 103 0.36 -18.65 23.28
N GLN A 104 1.66 -18.65 23.00
CA GLN A 104 2.68 -18.86 24.05
C GLN A 104 2.80 -17.68 25.00
N ARG A 105 2.38 -16.49 24.56
CA ARG A 105 2.41 -15.29 25.40
C ARG A 105 1.25 -15.22 26.37
N ASP A 106 0.17 -15.88 26.02
CA ASP A 106 -1.03 -15.93 26.84
C ASP A 106 -0.95 -17.10 27.82
#